data_1525110cf3de626fe6066c4d907777e1
#
_entry.id   1525110cf3de626fe6066c4d907777e1
#
_cell.length_a   1.000
_cell.length_b   1.000
_cell.length_c   1.000
_cell.angle_alpha   90.00
_cell.angle_beta   90.00
_cell.angle_gamma   90.00
#
_symmetry.space_group_name_H-M   'P 1'
#
loop_
_entity.id
_entity.type
_entity.pdbx_description
1 polymer ?
#
loop_
_entity_poly.entity_id
_entity_poly.type
_entity_poly.pdbx_seq_one_letter_code
_entity_poly.pdbx_strand_id
1 'polypeptide(L)'
;MSRIGRLPVAIPAGVTVKVDDNNVVTVTGPKGELTQHIHPDMKIEIEGATIHVNRPSDDKMHRSLHGLSRTLIHNMVIGVTEGFQKGLDVVGVGYRAQLQGKNLVLTIGYSHPVEMVPPAGIAFECPTPNKILVKGIDKQLVGAVAANVRTVREPEPYHGKGIKYETEVIRRKEGKTGKK
;
A
#
# COMPACT_ATOMS: atom_id res chain seq x y z
N MET A 1 -10.59 20.98 13.24
CA MET A 1 -9.50 20.31 13.97
C MET A 1 -9.20 18.97 13.32
N SER A 2 -7.91 18.54 13.17
CA SER A 2 -7.58 17.19 12.66
C SER A 2 -7.65 16.18 13.81
N ARG A 3 -8.67 15.34 13.85
CA ARG A 3 -8.77 14.26 14.86
C ARG A 3 -7.63 13.25 14.74
N ILE A 4 -7.16 12.97 13.51
CA ILE A 4 -6.07 12.03 13.23
C ILE A 4 -4.73 12.59 13.65
N GLY A 5 -4.43 13.85 13.33
CA GLY A 5 -3.13 14.47 13.63
C GLY A 5 -2.81 14.56 15.12
N ARG A 6 -3.82 14.70 15.97
CA ARG A 6 -3.65 14.78 17.43
C ARG A 6 -3.37 13.43 18.12
N LEU A 7 -3.65 12.32 17.44
CA LEU A 7 -3.41 11.00 18.03
C LEU A 7 -1.91 10.74 18.10
N PRO A 8 -1.35 10.39 19.27
CA PRO A 8 0.04 9.99 19.38
C PRO A 8 0.31 8.74 18.54
N VAL A 9 1.55 8.57 18.12
CA VAL A 9 2.02 7.34 17.48
C VAL A 9 2.87 6.59 18.49
N ALA A 10 2.43 5.42 18.93
CA ALA A 10 3.19 4.57 19.83
C ALA A 10 4.39 3.94 19.09
N ILE A 11 5.55 3.91 19.74
CA ILE A 11 6.75 3.23 19.28
C ILE A 11 6.78 1.86 19.98
N PRO A 12 6.53 0.75 19.25
CA PRO A 12 6.59 -0.58 19.86
C PRO A 12 8.04 -0.98 20.21
N ALA A 13 8.19 -1.95 21.09
CA ALA A 13 9.49 -2.47 21.45
C ALA A 13 10.24 -3.01 20.21
N GLY A 14 11.53 -2.67 20.10
CA GLY A 14 12.35 -3.06 18.94
C GLY A 14 12.28 -2.11 17.75
N VAL A 15 11.55 -0.98 17.86
CA VAL A 15 11.54 0.08 16.85
C VAL A 15 12.31 1.29 17.35
N THR A 16 13.18 1.82 16.50
CA THR A 16 13.93 3.06 16.76
C THR A 16 13.49 4.13 15.76
N VAL A 17 13.21 5.32 16.25
CA VAL A 17 12.83 6.46 15.42
C VAL A 17 13.86 7.57 15.59
N LYS A 18 14.35 8.10 14.48
CA LYS A 18 15.27 9.25 14.43
C LYS A 18 14.64 10.32 13.55
N VAL A 19 14.83 11.56 13.95
CA VAL A 19 14.39 12.74 13.20
C VAL A 19 15.60 13.64 13.01
N ASP A 20 15.91 13.97 11.75
CA ASP A 20 16.99 14.90 11.41
C ASP A 20 16.48 16.35 11.41
N ASP A 21 17.41 17.32 11.45
CA ASP A 21 17.12 18.77 11.40
C ASP A 21 16.29 19.20 10.16
N ASN A 22 16.35 18.42 9.09
CA ASN A 22 15.60 18.63 7.86
C ASN A 22 14.22 17.94 7.85
N ASN A 23 13.70 17.55 9.02
CA ASN A 23 12.44 16.78 9.14
C ASN A 23 12.43 15.46 8.34
N VAL A 24 13.58 14.83 8.16
CA VAL A 24 13.68 13.48 7.63
C VAL A 24 13.52 12.50 8.79
N VAL A 25 12.44 11.73 8.74
CA VAL A 25 12.13 10.71 9.75
C VAL A 25 12.63 9.36 9.25
N THR A 26 13.49 8.73 10.03
CA THR A 26 13.98 7.37 9.80
C THR A 26 13.44 6.45 10.88
N VAL A 27 12.77 5.39 10.48
CA VAL A 27 12.19 4.38 11.37
C VAL A 27 12.83 3.04 11.06
N THR A 28 13.54 2.49 12.04
CA THR A 28 14.22 1.19 11.94
C THR A 28 13.51 0.18 12.83
N GLY A 29 13.22 -1.01 12.30
CA GLY A 29 12.52 -2.09 13.01
C GLY A 29 12.95 -3.48 12.54
N PRO A 30 12.28 -4.53 13.03
CA PRO A 30 12.67 -5.92 12.77
C PRO A 30 12.60 -6.33 11.28
N LYS A 31 11.75 -5.66 10.48
CA LYS A 31 11.60 -5.97 9.04
C LYS A 31 12.43 -5.08 8.12
N GLY A 32 13.09 -4.08 8.64
CA GLY A 32 13.94 -3.18 7.88
C GLY A 32 13.84 -1.73 8.33
N GLU A 33 14.23 -0.85 7.45
CA GLU A 33 14.28 0.59 7.68
C GLU A 33 13.49 1.34 6.61
N LEU A 34 12.78 2.36 7.03
CA LEU A 34 12.07 3.30 6.16
C LEU A 34 12.47 4.73 6.49
N THR A 35 12.64 5.54 5.44
CA THR A 35 12.95 6.96 5.57
C THR A 35 11.92 7.78 4.81
N GLN A 36 11.40 8.84 5.43
CA GLN A 36 10.40 9.71 4.84
C GLN A 36 10.69 11.18 5.19
N HIS A 37 10.63 12.03 4.18
CA HIS A 37 10.69 13.47 4.38
C HIS A 37 9.31 14.00 4.77
N ILE A 38 9.23 14.66 5.91
CA ILE A 38 8.03 15.32 6.43
C ILE A 38 8.14 16.81 6.16
N HIS A 39 6.99 17.47 5.94
CA HIS A 39 6.98 18.91 5.66
C HIS A 39 7.66 19.72 6.77
N PRO A 40 8.54 20.68 6.45
CA PRO A 40 9.36 21.39 7.44
C PRO A 40 8.56 22.15 8.49
N ASP A 41 7.35 22.62 8.15
CA ASP A 41 6.47 23.33 9.11
C ASP A 41 5.91 22.41 10.21
N MET A 42 5.99 21.09 10.05
CA MET A 42 5.52 20.16 11.06
C MET A 42 6.62 19.88 12.09
N LYS A 43 6.29 20.06 13.37
CA LYS A 43 7.20 19.78 14.48
C LYS A 43 6.96 18.35 14.99
N ILE A 44 8.00 17.54 15.01
CA ILE A 44 7.94 16.15 15.44
C ILE A 44 8.64 16.07 16.80
N GLU A 45 7.94 15.64 17.83
CA GLU A 45 8.44 15.49 19.19
C GLU A 45 8.35 14.03 19.61
N ILE A 46 9.44 13.49 20.14
CA ILE A 46 9.50 12.11 20.64
C ILE A 46 9.54 12.17 22.16
N GLU A 47 8.48 11.68 22.80
CA GLU A 47 8.34 11.63 24.25
C GLU A 47 8.31 10.17 24.72
N GLY A 48 9.46 9.67 25.17
CA GLY A 48 9.59 8.28 25.60
C GLY A 48 9.24 7.29 24.48
N ALA A 49 8.14 6.58 24.62
CA ALA A 49 7.66 5.59 23.65
C ALA A 49 6.54 6.12 22.71
N THR A 50 6.38 7.45 22.61
CA THR A 50 5.35 8.05 21.78
C THR A 50 5.91 9.18 20.91
N ILE A 51 5.34 9.35 19.71
CA ILE A 51 5.65 10.44 18.80
C ILE A 51 4.43 11.35 18.71
N HIS A 52 4.66 12.62 18.90
CA HIS A 52 3.69 13.69 18.71
C HIS A 52 4.07 14.52 17.50
N VAL A 53 3.08 14.83 16.66
CA VAL A 53 3.25 15.72 15.51
C VAL A 53 2.47 16.99 15.82
N ASN A 54 3.18 18.14 15.86
CA ASN A 54 2.60 19.44 16.14
C ASN A 54 2.59 20.30 14.89
N ARG A 55 1.58 21.17 14.77
CA ARG A 55 1.45 22.14 13.69
C ARG A 55 1.59 23.56 14.23
N PRO A 56 2.18 24.51 13.45
CA PRO A 56 2.41 25.87 13.92
C PRO A 56 1.14 26.72 13.96
N SER A 57 0.14 26.45 13.11
CA SER A 57 -1.11 27.22 13.05
C SER A 57 -2.32 26.36 12.68
N ASP A 58 -3.52 26.96 12.74
CA ASP A 58 -4.79 26.35 12.35
C ASP A 58 -5.18 26.61 10.89
N ASP A 59 -4.25 27.06 10.05
CA ASP A 59 -4.47 27.25 8.63
C ASP A 59 -4.87 25.95 7.92
N LYS A 60 -5.58 26.09 6.80
CA LYS A 60 -6.07 24.96 6.01
C LYS A 60 -4.93 24.03 5.60
N MET A 61 -3.79 24.58 5.20
CA MET A 61 -2.60 23.83 4.80
C MET A 61 -2.03 23.04 5.99
N HIS A 62 -1.75 23.71 7.13
CA HIS A 62 -1.19 23.05 8.31
C HIS A 62 -2.12 22.00 8.89
N ARG A 63 -3.45 22.20 8.83
CA ARG A 63 -4.42 21.14 9.23
C ARG A 63 -4.37 19.92 8.34
N SER A 64 -4.18 20.07 7.04
CA SER A 64 -4.07 18.93 6.11
C SER A 64 -2.75 18.19 6.30
N LEU A 65 -1.63 18.90 6.38
CA LEU A 65 -0.30 18.34 6.60
C LEU A 65 -0.16 17.63 7.94
N HIS A 66 -0.80 18.14 8.99
CA HIS A 66 -0.78 17.54 10.33
C HIS A 66 -1.28 16.09 10.34
N GLY A 67 -2.45 15.84 9.74
CA GLY A 67 -3.01 14.51 9.64
C GLY A 67 -2.21 13.59 8.71
N LEU A 68 -1.70 14.14 7.60
CA LEU A 68 -0.86 13.41 6.65
C LEU A 68 0.45 12.96 7.29
N SER A 69 1.19 13.90 7.90
CA SER A 69 2.50 13.61 8.53
C SER A 69 2.39 12.55 9.62
N ARG A 70 1.39 12.69 10.50
CA ARG A 70 1.12 11.67 11.53
C ARG A 70 0.83 10.30 10.91
N THR A 71 0.03 10.26 9.85
CA THR A 71 -0.33 8.98 9.19
C THR A 71 0.87 8.36 8.50
N LEU A 72 1.75 9.15 7.87
CA LEU A 72 2.98 8.65 7.25
C LEU A 72 3.89 7.99 8.31
N ILE A 73 4.15 8.68 9.42
CA ILE A 73 4.98 8.14 10.51
C ILE A 73 4.35 6.86 11.08
N HIS A 74 3.05 6.85 11.31
CA HIS A 74 2.34 5.67 11.81
C HIS A 74 2.44 4.47 10.85
N ASN A 75 2.31 4.72 9.55
CA ASN A 75 2.48 3.68 8.54
C ASN A 75 3.92 3.15 8.50
N MET A 76 4.94 4.00 8.70
CA MET A 76 6.33 3.55 8.77
C MET A 76 6.53 2.62 9.97
N VAL A 77 6.02 2.98 11.15
CA VAL A 77 6.12 2.15 12.36
C VAL A 77 5.47 0.78 12.15
N ILE A 78 4.24 0.73 11.60
CA ILE A 78 3.57 -0.54 11.28
C ILE A 78 4.34 -1.31 10.21
N GLY A 79 4.84 -0.62 9.19
CA GLY A 79 5.57 -1.23 8.08
C GLY A 79 6.82 -1.99 8.52
N VAL A 80 7.62 -1.39 9.40
CA VAL A 80 8.86 -2.03 9.89
C VAL A 80 8.60 -3.11 10.96
N THR A 81 7.40 -3.17 11.55
CA THR A 81 7.00 -4.20 12.53
C THR A 81 6.23 -5.34 11.88
N GLU A 82 5.04 -5.06 11.39
CA GLU A 82 4.11 -6.06 10.85
C GLU A 82 4.26 -6.21 9.34
N GLY A 83 4.59 -5.12 8.64
CA GLY A 83 4.56 -5.02 7.20
C GLY A 83 3.16 -4.80 6.66
N PHE A 84 3.07 -4.60 5.35
CA PHE A 84 1.80 -4.44 4.65
C PHE A 84 1.62 -5.51 3.60
N GLN A 85 0.37 -5.90 3.37
CA GLN A 85 -0.01 -6.77 2.27
C GLN A 85 -1.28 -6.26 1.59
N LYS A 86 -1.36 -6.46 0.27
CA LYS A 86 -2.54 -6.18 -0.53
C LYS A 86 -2.90 -7.40 -1.36
N GLY A 87 -4.12 -7.91 -1.16
CA GLY A 87 -4.65 -9.06 -1.89
C GLY A 87 -5.33 -8.64 -3.19
N LEU A 88 -5.12 -9.41 -4.24
CA LEU A 88 -5.74 -9.29 -5.55
C LEU A 88 -6.28 -10.65 -5.98
N ASP A 89 -7.49 -10.65 -6.55
CA ASP A 89 -8.14 -11.82 -7.12
C ASP A 89 -8.08 -11.77 -8.66
N VAL A 90 -7.70 -12.88 -9.26
CA VAL A 90 -7.69 -13.07 -10.71
C VAL A 90 -8.95 -13.82 -11.10
N VAL A 91 -9.85 -13.17 -11.83
CA VAL A 91 -11.16 -13.69 -12.22
C VAL A 91 -11.19 -13.91 -13.73
N GLY A 92 -11.53 -15.12 -14.16
CA GLY A 92 -11.70 -15.46 -15.57
C GLY A 92 -11.33 -16.90 -15.87
N VAL A 93 -12.03 -17.54 -16.81
CA VAL A 93 -11.71 -18.90 -17.26
C VAL A 93 -10.35 -18.90 -17.97
N GLY A 94 -9.43 -19.74 -17.50
CA GLY A 94 -8.06 -19.79 -18.01
C GLY A 94 -7.12 -18.68 -17.54
N TYR A 95 -7.60 -17.72 -16.73
CA TYR A 95 -6.76 -16.71 -16.12
C TYR A 95 -6.04 -17.29 -14.92
N ARG A 96 -4.74 -17.05 -14.82
CA ARG A 96 -3.92 -17.54 -13.71
C ARG A 96 -2.71 -16.63 -13.45
N ALA A 97 -2.29 -16.63 -12.21
CA ALA A 97 -1.06 -16.02 -11.74
C ALA A 97 -0.14 -17.12 -11.20
N GLN A 98 1.14 -17.00 -11.45
CA GLN A 98 2.16 -17.90 -10.90
C GLN A 98 3.45 -17.14 -10.65
N LEU A 99 4.29 -17.65 -9.77
CA LEU A 99 5.62 -17.12 -9.53
C LEU A 99 6.64 -17.87 -10.36
N GLN A 100 7.54 -17.14 -11.01
CA GLN A 100 8.76 -17.65 -11.61
C GLN A 100 9.96 -17.02 -10.88
N GLY A 101 10.53 -17.75 -9.95
CA GLY A 101 11.51 -17.19 -9.02
C GLY A 101 10.87 -16.08 -8.16
N LYS A 102 11.29 -14.83 -8.36
CA LYS A 102 10.69 -13.65 -7.68
C LYS A 102 9.66 -12.93 -8.54
N ASN A 103 9.59 -13.22 -9.84
CA ASN A 103 8.76 -12.52 -10.79
C ASN A 103 7.33 -13.08 -10.80
N LEU A 104 6.36 -12.19 -10.93
CA LEU A 104 4.96 -12.55 -11.11
C LEU A 104 4.65 -12.71 -12.58
N VAL A 105 4.19 -13.90 -12.98
CA VAL A 105 3.80 -14.20 -14.35
C VAL A 105 2.28 -14.35 -14.40
N LEU A 106 1.66 -13.53 -15.26
CA LEU A 106 0.21 -13.45 -15.43
C LEU A 106 -0.20 -13.97 -16.79
N THR A 107 -1.06 -15.00 -16.81
CA THR A 107 -1.75 -15.46 -18.01
C THR A 107 -3.21 -15.00 -17.90
N ILE A 108 -3.56 -13.92 -18.61
CA ILE A 108 -4.82 -13.20 -18.42
C ILE A 108 -5.51 -12.85 -19.75
N GLY A 109 -5.42 -13.76 -20.71
CA GLY A 109 -6.11 -13.65 -22.02
C GLY A 109 -5.40 -12.77 -23.04
N TYR A 110 -4.10 -12.54 -22.86
CA TYR A 110 -3.20 -12.03 -23.90
C TYR A 110 -2.54 -13.16 -24.66
N SER A 111 -2.01 -12.89 -25.85
CA SER A 111 -1.28 -13.86 -26.67
C SER A 111 0.02 -14.33 -26.03
N HIS A 112 0.57 -13.57 -25.10
CA HIS A 112 1.78 -13.88 -24.34
C HIS A 112 1.54 -13.62 -22.84
N PRO A 113 2.24 -14.34 -21.94
CA PRO A 113 2.20 -14.05 -20.52
C PRO A 113 2.82 -12.69 -20.23
N VAL A 114 2.29 -11.99 -19.24
CA VAL A 114 2.84 -10.72 -18.74
C VAL A 114 3.71 -11.01 -17.53
N GLU A 115 4.98 -10.66 -17.60
CA GLU A 115 5.92 -10.83 -16.50
C GLU A 115 6.13 -9.50 -15.79
N MET A 116 6.06 -9.51 -14.46
CA MET A 116 6.28 -8.34 -13.60
C MET A 116 7.39 -8.63 -12.60
N VAL A 117 8.45 -7.83 -12.67
CA VAL A 117 9.57 -7.89 -11.72
C VAL A 117 9.21 -7.07 -10.48
N PRO A 118 9.33 -7.61 -9.27
CA PRO A 118 9.07 -6.85 -8.06
C PRO A 118 10.16 -5.78 -7.87
N PRO A 119 9.80 -4.53 -7.56
CA PRO A 119 10.77 -3.53 -7.14
C PRO A 119 11.39 -3.89 -5.79
N ALA A 120 12.51 -3.24 -5.44
CA ALA A 120 13.16 -3.44 -4.16
C ALA A 120 12.19 -3.20 -2.98
N GLY A 121 12.18 -4.09 -2.00
CA GLY A 121 11.28 -4.02 -0.84
C GLY A 121 9.88 -4.60 -1.05
N ILE A 122 9.58 -5.16 -2.24
CA ILE A 122 8.31 -5.85 -2.53
C ILE A 122 8.56 -7.33 -2.79
N ALA A 123 7.63 -8.14 -2.30
CA ALA A 123 7.55 -9.56 -2.57
C ALA A 123 6.14 -9.92 -3.09
N PHE A 124 6.09 -10.77 -4.12
CA PHE A 124 4.85 -11.37 -4.59
C PHE A 124 4.69 -12.76 -3.97
N GLU A 125 3.46 -13.11 -3.65
CA GLU A 125 3.07 -14.49 -3.29
C GLU A 125 1.81 -14.86 -4.06
N CYS A 126 1.74 -16.12 -4.49
CA CYS A 126 0.57 -16.69 -5.17
C CYS A 126 0.14 -17.94 -4.39
N PRO A 127 -0.68 -17.80 -3.34
CA PRO A 127 -1.18 -18.96 -2.58
C PRO A 127 -2.02 -19.89 -3.43
N THR A 128 -2.74 -19.35 -4.39
CA THR A 128 -3.51 -20.05 -5.40
C THR A 128 -3.29 -19.39 -6.77
N PRO A 129 -3.55 -20.11 -7.88
CA PRO A 129 -3.43 -19.51 -9.22
C PRO A 129 -4.34 -18.30 -9.45
N ASN A 130 -5.36 -18.12 -8.61
CA ASN A 130 -6.35 -17.04 -8.73
C ASN A 130 -6.18 -15.95 -7.66
N LYS A 131 -5.14 -16.05 -6.81
CA LYS A 131 -4.91 -15.07 -5.75
C LYS A 131 -3.46 -14.61 -5.72
N ILE A 132 -3.27 -13.29 -5.72
CA ILE A 132 -1.96 -12.64 -5.65
C ILE A 132 -1.91 -11.84 -4.36
N LEU A 133 -0.84 -11.96 -3.61
CA LEU A 133 -0.53 -11.13 -2.46
C LEU A 133 0.71 -10.30 -2.77
N VAL A 134 0.58 -8.99 -2.65
CA VAL A 134 1.69 -8.03 -2.75
C VAL A 134 2.09 -7.65 -1.33
N LYS A 135 3.32 -7.95 -0.94
CA LYS A 135 3.84 -7.72 0.42
C LYS A 135 5.04 -6.77 0.40
N GLY A 136 5.15 -5.95 1.44
CA GLY A 136 6.28 -5.04 1.62
C GLY A 136 6.20 -4.26 2.93
N ILE A 137 7.27 -3.54 3.23
CA ILE A 137 7.34 -2.69 4.42
C ILE A 137 6.75 -1.29 4.18
N ASP A 138 6.82 -0.80 2.94
CA ASP A 138 6.27 0.51 2.56
C ASP A 138 4.84 0.36 2.02
N LYS A 139 3.88 0.94 2.74
CA LYS A 139 2.46 0.94 2.37
C LYS A 139 2.19 1.59 1.02
N GLN A 140 2.91 2.68 0.70
CA GLN A 140 2.73 3.42 -0.55
C GLN A 140 3.21 2.56 -1.72
N LEU A 141 4.39 1.97 -1.60
CA LEU A 141 4.96 1.10 -2.63
C LEU A 141 4.12 -0.17 -2.85
N VAL A 142 3.65 -0.81 -1.75
CA VAL A 142 2.73 -1.96 -1.84
C VAL A 142 1.45 -1.59 -2.58
N GLY A 143 0.87 -0.41 -2.27
CA GLY A 143 -0.32 0.10 -2.94
C GLY A 143 -0.10 0.40 -4.42
N ALA A 144 1.01 1.05 -4.77
CA ALA A 144 1.36 1.38 -6.15
C ALA A 144 1.60 0.12 -7.00
N VAL A 145 2.35 -0.85 -6.47
CA VAL A 145 2.60 -2.12 -7.17
C VAL A 145 1.31 -2.92 -7.34
N ALA A 146 0.46 -2.98 -6.32
CA ALA A 146 -0.84 -3.65 -6.43
C ALA A 146 -1.75 -2.97 -7.49
N ALA A 147 -1.72 -1.65 -7.58
CA ALA A 147 -2.44 -0.92 -8.62
C ALA A 147 -1.89 -1.25 -10.02
N ASN A 148 -0.57 -1.31 -10.19
CA ASN A 148 0.06 -1.69 -11.46
C ASN A 148 -0.34 -3.11 -11.88
N VAL A 149 -0.35 -4.09 -10.94
CA VAL A 149 -0.82 -5.45 -11.22
C VAL A 149 -2.28 -5.45 -11.66
N ARG A 150 -3.15 -4.68 -10.99
CA ARG A 150 -4.58 -4.57 -11.37
C ARG A 150 -4.77 -3.95 -12.75
N THR A 151 -4.00 -2.92 -13.10
CA THR A 151 -4.09 -2.21 -14.38
C THR A 151 -3.70 -3.10 -15.59
N VAL A 152 -2.91 -4.17 -15.38
CA VAL A 152 -2.57 -5.10 -16.47
C VAL A 152 -3.83 -5.67 -17.14
N ARG A 153 -4.86 -5.97 -16.36
CA ARG A 153 -6.19 -6.37 -16.89
C ARG A 153 -7.26 -5.97 -15.89
N GLU A 154 -7.81 -4.78 -16.05
CA GLU A 154 -8.90 -4.31 -15.19
C GLU A 154 -10.15 -5.18 -15.32
N PRO A 155 -10.93 -5.35 -14.23
CA PRO A 155 -12.15 -6.14 -14.26
C PRO A 155 -13.19 -5.50 -15.17
N GLU A 156 -13.73 -6.27 -16.12
CA GLU A 156 -14.76 -5.81 -17.03
C GLU A 156 -16.14 -5.85 -16.35
N PRO A 157 -17.08 -4.97 -16.76
CA PRO A 157 -18.33 -4.77 -16.02
C PRO A 157 -19.41 -5.84 -16.27
N TYR A 158 -19.25 -6.76 -17.23
CA TYR A 158 -20.30 -7.73 -17.58
C TYR A 158 -20.13 -9.06 -16.84
N HIS A 159 -18.98 -9.72 -16.98
CA HIS A 159 -18.66 -10.99 -16.32
C HIS A 159 -17.72 -10.80 -15.13
N GLY A 160 -17.11 -9.62 -15.00
CA GLY A 160 -16.14 -9.31 -13.96
C GLY A 160 -14.77 -9.96 -14.18
N LYS A 161 -14.44 -10.36 -15.43
CA LYS A 161 -13.12 -10.94 -15.76
C LYS A 161 -12.06 -9.88 -15.68
N GLY A 162 -10.93 -10.22 -15.05
CA GLY A 162 -9.80 -9.33 -14.85
C GLY A 162 -9.17 -9.51 -13.47
N ILE A 163 -8.33 -8.59 -13.08
CA ILE A 163 -7.68 -8.54 -11.78
C ILE A 163 -8.36 -7.47 -10.95
N LYS A 164 -8.90 -7.82 -9.80
CA LYS A 164 -9.55 -6.90 -8.86
C LYS A 164 -8.88 -6.98 -7.48
N TYR A 165 -9.05 -5.96 -6.65
CA TYR A 165 -8.69 -6.09 -5.24
C TYR A 165 -9.61 -7.08 -4.54
N GLU A 166 -9.11 -7.79 -3.55
CA GLU A 166 -9.87 -8.76 -2.74
C GLU A 166 -11.14 -8.14 -2.15
N THR A 167 -11.08 -6.88 -1.75
CA THR A 167 -12.21 -6.13 -1.17
C THR A 167 -13.05 -5.38 -2.20
N GLU A 168 -12.68 -5.45 -3.50
CA GLU A 168 -13.35 -4.68 -4.55
C GLU A 168 -14.61 -5.39 -5.02
N VAL A 169 -15.75 -4.70 -4.96
CA VAL A 169 -17.02 -5.16 -5.51
C VAL A 169 -17.25 -4.51 -6.87
N ILE A 170 -17.26 -5.33 -7.93
CA ILE A 170 -17.48 -4.84 -9.29
C ILE A 170 -18.99 -4.68 -9.54
N ARG A 171 -19.40 -3.45 -9.82
CA ARG A 171 -20.78 -3.17 -10.25
C ARG A 171 -21.00 -3.73 -11.67
N ARG A 172 -21.72 -4.84 -11.77
CA ARG A 172 -22.03 -5.48 -13.04
C ARG A 172 -23.13 -4.75 -13.79
N LYS A 173 -23.01 -4.75 -15.12
CA LYS A 173 -24.02 -4.27 -16.05
C LYS A 173 -24.69 -5.47 -16.72
N GLU A 174 -25.96 -5.34 -17.09
CA GLU A 174 -26.65 -6.31 -17.93
C GLU A 174 -26.14 -6.18 -19.37
N GLY A 175 -25.82 -7.32 -19.99
CA GLY A 175 -25.50 -7.38 -21.41
C GLY A 175 -26.74 -7.12 -22.27
N LYS A 176 -26.55 -6.85 -23.57
CA LYS A 176 -27.65 -6.77 -24.52
C LYS A 176 -28.35 -8.13 -24.58
N THR A 177 -29.55 -8.23 -24.07
CA THR A 177 -30.46 -9.35 -24.30
C THR A 177 -30.99 -9.17 -25.71
N GLY A 178 -30.60 -10.05 -26.62
CA GLY A 178 -31.20 -10.07 -27.94
C GLY A 178 -32.71 -10.27 -27.79
N LYS A 179 -33.50 -9.30 -28.23
CA LYS A 179 -34.94 -9.54 -28.41
C LYS A 179 -35.09 -10.69 -29.42
N LYS A 180 -35.64 -11.83 -28.95
CA LYS A 180 -36.23 -12.82 -29.86
C LYS A 180 -37.45 -12.21 -30.51
#